data_09dc7af23b7be4d07132b0bae6c8f602
#
_entry.id   09dc7af23b7be4d07132b0bae6c8f602
#
_cell.length_a   1.000
_cell.length_b   1.000
_cell.length_c   1.000
_cell.angle_alpha   90.00
_cell.angle_beta   90.00
_cell.angle_gamma   90.00
#
_symmetry.space_group_name_H-M   'P 1'
#
loop_
_entity.id
_entity.type
_entity.pdbx_description
1 polymer ?
#
loop_
_entity_poly.entity_id
_entity_poly.type
_entity_poly.pdbx_seq_one_letter_code
_entity_poly.pdbx_strand_id
1 'polypeptide(L)'
;MNAAVNAFFLILKLLSLYFLVVSLFSLCKRKMQKSSTTQRRFAVLIAARNEESCIAGLIESLLAQNYPSELFDIWVLPNNCTDHTADAARHAGGKVLEMPTSIHSKGAALQYAANTLLHGSRYYDAFCVFDADNEVDPAFLSEMNQALSRSAIVKSRILAKNRMQAGISACYEIYFCTANHFLNRAREALGLSARVIGTGFAIRRDLLEALGGFPCCTLAEDAELYAACLSHGVRIGYCESAVTYDEEPITWRASLVQRRRWMSGIMQVSRLTLPKLFRNFLRRPSLNRLDGMLQLAFPFLQALTPFFTLAAFLAGSISLQSLPVSLLSAYAGSLAVAAAALVLEKRLDFRLTGGILLYPVFMACFLPLQTLALFKTQTVWHEIRHSGVRLASSEFQLRRKKIA
;
A
#
# COMPACT_ATOMS: atom_id res chain seq x y z
N MET A 1 -25.19 27.77 -10.76
CA MET A 1 -24.82 26.37 -11.08
C MET A 1 -23.47 26.29 -11.82
N ASN A 2 -23.30 27.02 -12.94
CA ASN A 2 -22.07 26.94 -13.75
C ASN A 2 -20.76 27.33 -13.00
N ALA A 3 -20.77 28.32 -12.09
CA ALA A 3 -19.60 28.75 -11.33
C ALA A 3 -19.10 27.64 -10.41
N ALA A 4 -19.97 26.96 -9.67
CA ALA A 4 -19.60 25.88 -8.77
C ALA A 4 -19.02 24.63 -9.52
N VAL A 5 -19.66 24.30 -10.66
CA VAL A 5 -19.23 23.23 -11.56
C VAL A 5 -17.81 23.52 -12.11
N ASN A 6 -17.60 24.73 -12.61
CA ASN A 6 -16.32 25.17 -13.15
C ASN A 6 -15.23 25.21 -12.06
N ALA A 7 -15.56 25.70 -10.85
CA ALA A 7 -14.63 25.70 -9.72
C ALA A 7 -14.24 24.28 -9.33
N PHE A 8 -15.18 23.34 -9.28
CA PHE A 8 -14.89 21.93 -8.98
C PHE A 8 -13.90 21.31 -10.00
N PHE A 9 -14.18 21.46 -11.30
CA PHE A 9 -13.27 20.92 -12.32
C PHE A 9 -11.93 21.64 -12.37
N LEU A 10 -11.88 22.93 -12.05
CA LEU A 10 -10.61 23.66 -11.90
C LEU A 10 -9.79 23.08 -10.74
N ILE A 11 -10.39 22.84 -9.58
CA ILE A 11 -9.72 22.21 -8.42
C ILE A 11 -9.18 20.83 -8.82
N LEU A 12 -9.96 19.98 -9.47
CA LEU A 12 -9.51 18.67 -9.93
C LEU A 12 -8.33 18.77 -10.91
N LYS A 13 -8.38 19.71 -11.86
CA LYS A 13 -7.28 19.95 -12.82
C LYS A 13 -6.01 20.41 -12.12
N LEU A 14 -6.12 21.35 -11.17
CA LEU A 14 -4.97 21.83 -10.39
C LEU A 14 -4.36 20.72 -9.54
N LEU A 15 -5.16 19.89 -8.89
CA LEU A 15 -4.68 18.74 -8.13
C LEU A 15 -4.05 17.69 -9.04
N SER A 16 -4.63 17.39 -10.19
CA SER A 16 -4.07 16.46 -11.17
C SER A 16 -2.73 16.96 -11.69
N LEU A 17 -2.61 18.26 -11.97
CA LEU A 17 -1.35 18.90 -12.37
C LEU A 17 -0.31 18.82 -11.24
N TYR A 18 -0.71 19.08 -10.00
CA TYR A 18 0.17 18.93 -8.83
C TYR A 18 0.72 17.50 -8.74
N PHE A 19 -0.12 16.47 -8.82
CA PHE A 19 0.32 15.08 -8.76
C PHE A 19 1.18 14.69 -9.96
N LEU A 20 0.88 15.21 -11.15
CA LEU A 20 1.71 15.02 -12.33
C LEU A 20 3.12 15.62 -12.10
N VAL A 21 3.20 16.87 -11.64
CA VAL A 21 4.48 17.54 -11.36
C VAL A 21 5.27 16.77 -10.30
N VAL A 22 4.62 16.38 -9.18
CA VAL A 22 5.27 15.56 -8.16
C VAL A 22 5.79 14.26 -8.75
N SER A 23 5.02 13.57 -9.62
CA SER A 23 5.41 12.29 -10.21
C SER A 23 6.67 12.38 -11.08
N LEU A 24 6.92 13.53 -11.73
CA LEU A 24 8.13 13.74 -12.54
C LEU A 24 9.42 13.67 -11.71
N PHE A 25 9.37 13.99 -10.43
CA PHE A 25 10.53 13.87 -9.54
C PHE A 25 10.94 12.40 -9.27
N SER A 26 10.13 11.43 -9.68
CA SER A 26 10.55 10.02 -9.67
C SER A 26 11.76 9.76 -10.57
N LEU A 27 12.00 10.60 -11.58
CA LEU A 27 13.16 10.52 -12.46
C LEU A 27 14.44 11.03 -11.78
N CYS A 28 14.31 11.79 -10.68
CA CYS A 28 15.44 12.27 -9.90
C CYS A 28 15.94 11.16 -8.97
N LYS A 29 17.25 10.87 -9.04
CA LYS A 29 17.87 9.93 -8.10
C LYS A 29 18.34 10.72 -6.88
N ARG A 30 17.75 10.45 -5.72
CA ARG A 30 18.34 10.86 -4.45
C ARG A 30 19.55 9.97 -4.16
N LYS A 31 20.74 10.54 -4.01
CA LYS A 31 21.91 9.78 -3.54
C LYS A 31 21.60 9.27 -2.13
N MET A 32 21.36 7.97 -2.02
CA MET A 32 21.16 7.32 -0.73
C MET A 32 22.52 7.15 -0.08
N GLN A 33 22.81 7.92 0.93
CA GLN A 33 24.01 7.76 1.75
C GLN A 33 23.85 6.43 2.53
N LYS A 34 24.79 5.50 2.39
CA LYS A 34 24.85 4.31 3.25
C LYS A 34 25.03 4.80 4.69
N SER A 35 24.07 4.51 5.53
CA SER A 35 24.04 4.98 6.92
C SER A 35 23.86 3.79 7.83
N SER A 36 24.69 3.75 8.89
CA SER A 36 24.62 2.86 10.05
C SER A 36 25.05 1.41 9.85
N THR A 37 26.02 1.02 10.65
CA THR A 37 26.44 -0.37 10.90
C THR A 37 25.61 -1.05 12.00
N THR A 38 24.75 -0.31 12.72
CA THR A 38 23.93 -0.84 13.82
C THR A 38 22.83 -1.73 13.27
N GLN A 39 22.85 -2.98 13.67
CA GLN A 39 21.83 -3.97 13.34
C GLN A 39 20.73 -3.91 14.40
N ARG A 40 19.47 -3.73 13.94
CA ARG A 40 18.28 -3.67 14.78
C ARG A 40 17.69 -5.06 14.97
N ARG A 41 17.11 -5.28 16.13
CA ARG A 41 16.27 -6.46 16.35
C ARG A 41 14.85 -6.21 15.89
N PHE A 42 14.34 -7.07 14.99
CA PHE A 42 13.01 -6.95 14.42
C PHE A 42 12.01 -7.94 15.04
N ALA A 43 10.80 -7.45 15.35
CA ALA A 43 9.61 -8.28 15.43
C ALA A 43 8.90 -8.23 14.08
N VAL A 44 8.82 -9.36 13.37
CA VAL A 44 8.09 -9.47 12.12
C VAL A 44 6.69 -9.96 12.45
N LEU A 45 5.67 -9.13 12.17
CA LEU A 45 4.26 -9.39 12.46
C LEU A 45 3.53 -9.81 11.19
N ILE A 46 2.93 -10.98 11.19
CA ILE A 46 2.17 -11.53 10.07
C ILE A 46 0.72 -11.71 10.51
N ALA A 47 -0.17 -10.82 10.07
CA ALA A 47 -1.59 -10.98 10.30
C ALA A 47 -2.16 -12.03 9.35
N ALA A 48 -2.81 -13.06 9.89
CA ALA A 48 -3.31 -14.19 9.11
C ALA A 48 -4.76 -14.52 9.49
N ARG A 49 -5.60 -14.82 8.49
CA ARG A 49 -6.95 -15.33 8.69
C ARG A 49 -7.33 -16.29 7.57
N ASN A 50 -7.34 -17.59 7.86
CA ASN A 50 -7.57 -18.67 6.90
C ASN A 50 -6.54 -18.65 5.74
N GLU A 51 -5.26 -18.70 6.11
CA GLU A 51 -4.13 -18.57 5.18
C GLU A 51 -3.20 -19.80 5.24
N GLU A 52 -3.71 -20.96 5.58
CA GLU A 52 -2.91 -22.20 5.69
C GLU A 52 -2.17 -22.53 4.38
N SER A 53 -2.75 -22.14 3.22
CA SER A 53 -2.19 -22.43 1.90
C SER A 53 -0.98 -21.58 1.54
N CYS A 54 -0.80 -20.40 2.14
CA CYS A 54 0.23 -19.44 1.73
C CYS A 54 1.20 -19.02 2.84
N ILE A 55 0.81 -19.12 4.12
CA ILE A 55 1.60 -18.65 5.26
C ILE A 55 3.04 -19.21 5.31
N ALA A 56 3.22 -20.48 4.95
CA ALA A 56 4.53 -21.12 4.93
C ALA A 56 5.52 -20.42 3.96
N GLY A 57 5.01 -19.89 2.81
CA GLY A 57 5.85 -19.19 1.83
C GLY A 57 6.50 -17.94 2.36
N LEU A 58 5.74 -17.14 3.06
CA LEU A 58 6.28 -15.94 3.70
C LEU A 58 7.30 -16.30 4.79
N ILE A 59 6.98 -17.25 5.66
CA ILE A 59 7.88 -17.65 6.75
C ILE A 59 9.20 -18.18 6.18
N GLU A 60 9.18 -19.06 5.17
CA GLU A 60 10.37 -19.58 4.51
C GLU A 60 11.21 -18.45 3.87
N SER A 61 10.57 -17.48 3.20
CA SER A 61 11.27 -16.33 2.62
C SER A 61 11.89 -15.40 3.67
N LEU A 62 11.28 -15.32 4.86
CA LEU A 62 11.81 -14.59 6.00
C LEU A 62 12.97 -15.34 6.67
N LEU A 63 12.89 -16.65 6.81
CA LEU A 63 14.01 -17.47 7.33
C LEU A 63 15.22 -17.45 6.40
N ALA A 64 15.02 -17.20 5.11
CA ALA A 64 16.08 -17.09 4.10
C ALA A 64 16.68 -15.66 3.97
N GLN A 65 16.43 -14.76 4.92
CA GLN A 65 16.94 -13.39 4.88
C GLN A 65 18.48 -13.33 5.07
N ASN A 66 19.11 -12.41 4.33
CA ASN A 66 20.51 -12.03 4.54
C ASN A 66 20.61 -11.07 5.75
N TYR A 67 20.20 -11.56 6.92
CA TYR A 67 20.18 -10.85 8.19
C TYR A 67 20.41 -11.85 9.32
N PRO A 68 21.13 -11.50 10.42
CA PRO A 68 21.39 -12.44 11.51
C PRO A 68 20.10 -13.00 12.11
N SER A 69 19.98 -14.31 12.15
CA SER A 69 18.75 -15.01 12.57
C SER A 69 18.36 -14.72 14.03
N GLU A 70 19.34 -14.44 14.88
CA GLU A 70 19.12 -14.05 16.28
C GLU A 70 18.57 -12.64 16.45
N LEU A 71 18.60 -11.81 15.39
CA LEU A 71 18.13 -10.44 15.40
C LEU A 71 16.70 -10.26 14.85
N PHE A 72 15.97 -11.33 14.58
CA PHE A 72 14.54 -11.20 14.27
C PHE A 72 13.74 -12.40 14.77
N ASP A 73 12.46 -12.14 15.04
CA ASP A 73 11.48 -13.15 15.35
C ASP A 73 10.27 -12.98 14.41
N ILE A 74 9.74 -14.11 13.94
CA ILE A 74 8.57 -14.15 13.06
C ILE A 74 7.35 -14.50 13.92
N TRP A 75 6.45 -13.53 14.09
CA TRP A 75 5.23 -13.66 14.88
C TRP A 75 4.02 -13.72 13.95
N VAL A 76 3.34 -14.87 13.93
CA VAL A 76 2.08 -15.05 13.22
C VAL A 76 0.94 -14.76 14.18
N LEU A 77 -0.03 -13.98 13.70
CA LEU A 77 -1.20 -13.48 14.43
C LEU A 77 -2.46 -14.11 13.82
N PRO A 78 -2.80 -15.37 14.19
CA PRO A 78 -3.98 -16.06 13.63
C PRO A 78 -5.25 -15.44 14.19
N ASN A 79 -5.97 -14.69 13.38
CA ASN A 79 -7.14 -13.94 13.80
C ASN A 79 -8.45 -14.65 13.40
N ASN A 80 -9.07 -15.36 14.35
CA ASN A 80 -10.30 -16.12 14.14
C ASN A 80 -10.21 -17.08 12.92
N CYS A 81 -9.11 -17.81 12.80
CA CYS A 81 -8.94 -18.84 11.79
C CYS A 81 -9.86 -20.05 12.07
N THR A 82 -10.41 -20.62 11.00
CA THR A 82 -11.22 -21.84 11.01
C THR A 82 -10.51 -23.00 10.31
N ASP A 83 -9.32 -22.75 9.77
CA ASP A 83 -8.40 -23.68 9.11
C ASP A 83 -7.16 -23.97 9.99
N HIS A 84 -6.16 -24.65 9.44
CA HIS A 84 -4.91 -25.00 10.11
C HIS A 84 -3.80 -23.95 9.97
N THR A 85 -4.14 -22.66 9.76
CA THR A 85 -3.15 -21.57 9.61
C THR A 85 -2.10 -21.54 10.72
N ALA A 86 -2.52 -21.68 11.99
CA ALA A 86 -1.60 -21.64 13.13
C ALA A 86 -0.62 -22.82 13.15
N ASP A 87 -1.07 -24.00 12.79
CA ASP A 87 -0.24 -25.21 12.73
C ASP A 87 0.73 -25.14 11.54
N ALA A 88 0.26 -24.70 10.37
CA ALA A 88 1.10 -24.45 9.20
C ALA A 88 2.23 -23.44 9.53
N ALA A 89 1.91 -22.38 10.28
CA ALA A 89 2.87 -21.40 10.71
C ALA A 89 3.94 -21.98 11.65
N ARG A 90 3.53 -22.79 12.65
CA ARG A 90 4.48 -23.46 13.56
C ARG A 90 5.39 -24.42 12.81
N HIS A 91 4.84 -25.24 11.90
CA HIS A 91 5.62 -26.18 11.09
C HIS A 91 6.63 -25.48 10.18
N ALA A 92 6.29 -24.30 9.67
CA ALA A 92 7.20 -23.48 8.87
C ALA A 92 8.29 -22.76 9.71
N GLY A 93 8.25 -22.81 11.05
CA GLY A 93 9.20 -22.17 11.95
C GLY A 93 8.80 -20.79 12.48
N GLY A 94 7.55 -20.37 12.26
CA GLY A 94 6.98 -19.16 12.83
C GLY A 94 6.54 -19.34 14.29
N LYS A 95 6.64 -18.26 15.07
CA LYS A 95 6.06 -18.18 16.42
C LYS A 95 4.62 -17.72 16.32
N VAL A 96 3.71 -18.45 16.95
CA VAL A 96 2.29 -18.09 16.97
C VAL A 96 1.98 -17.29 18.24
N LEU A 97 1.42 -16.11 18.08
CA LEU A 97 0.85 -15.34 19.17
C LEU A 97 -0.65 -15.55 19.20
N GLU A 98 -1.12 -16.25 20.20
CA GLU A 98 -2.55 -16.55 20.35
C GLU A 98 -3.38 -15.26 20.47
N MET A 99 -4.43 -15.17 19.66
CA MET A 99 -5.29 -13.99 19.57
C MET A 99 -6.58 -14.17 20.38
N PRO A 100 -7.01 -13.17 21.17
CA PRO A 100 -8.35 -13.17 21.74
C PRO A 100 -9.43 -13.23 20.65
N THR A 101 -10.48 -14.02 20.87
CA THR A 101 -11.59 -14.17 19.92
C THR A 101 -12.39 -12.89 19.65
N SER A 102 -12.28 -11.91 20.54
CA SER A 102 -12.89 -10.57 20.39
C SER A 102 -12.21 -9.69 19.33
N ILE A 103 -11.04 -10.09 18.82
CA ILE A 103 -10.30 -9.34 17.80
C ILE A 103 -10.80 -9.74 16.42
N HIS A 104 -11.37 -8.78 15.66
CA HIS A 104 -11.99 -9.07 14.37
C HIS A 104 -11.37 -8.33 13.17
N SER A 105 -10.32 -7.52 13.39
CA SER A 105 -9.64 -6.78 12.33
C SER A 105 -8.13 -6.96 12.38
N LYS A 106 -7.46 -6.74 11.22
CA LYS A 106 -6.01 -6.74 11.12
C LYS A 106 -5.38 -5.67 12.03
N GLY A 107 -5.93 -4.44 12.01
CA GLY A 107 -5.44 -3.35 12.87
C GLY A 107 -5.50 -3.71 14.35
N ALA A 108 -6.60 -4.32 14.82
CA ALA A 108 -6.74 -4.75 16.20
C ALA A 108 -5.77 -5.90 16.57
N ALA A 109 -5.51 -6.83 15.64
CA ALA A 109 -4.52 -7.89 15.84
C ALA A 109 -3.10 -7.31 15.94
N LEU A 110 -2.74 -6.37 15.07
CA LEU A 110 -1.45 -5.67 15.13
C LEU A 110 -1.31 -4.86 16.42
N GLN A 111 -2.37 -4.18 16.87
CA GLN A 111 -2.37 -3.43 18.13
C GLN A 111 -2.17 -4.34 19.34
N TYR A 112 -2.86 -5.49 19.37
CA TYR A 112 -2.70 -6.48 20.44
C TYR A 112 -1.27 -7.03 20.47
N ALA A 113 -0.72 -7.40 19.30
CA ALA A 113 0.65 -7.88 19.17
C ALA A 113 1.68 -6.82 19.60
N ALA A 114 1.49 -5.56 19.17
CA ALA A 114 2.35 -4.47 19.57
C ALA A 114 2.36 -4.28 21.10
N ASN A 115 1.19 -4.25 21.73
CA ASN A 115 1.09 -4.11 23.19
C ASN A 115 1.76 -5.28 23.91
N THR A 116 1.57 -6.51 23.44
CA THR A 116 2.19 -7.70 24.04
C THR A 116 3.72 -7.67 23.91
N LEU A 117 4.24 -7.33 22.73
CA LEU A 117 5.67 -7.39 22.45
C LEU A 117 6.44 -6.16 22.95
N LEU A 118 5.81 -4.99 23.03
CA LEU A 118 6.42 -3.79 23.61
C LEU A 118 6.67 -3.96 25.13
N HIS A 119 5.82 -4.71 25.82
CA HIS A 119 5.92 -4.96 27.26
C HIS A 119 6.49 -6.38 27.57
N GLY A 120 6.84 -7.16 26.55
CA GLY A 120 7.42 -8.49 26.70
C GLY A 120 8.87 -8.47 27.17
N SER A 121 9.39 -9.65 27.54
CA SER A 121 10.77 -9.81 28.03
C SER A 121 11.84 -9.58 26.96
N ARG A 122 11.50 -9.81 25.66
CA ARG A 122 12.43 -9.60 24.55
C ARG A 122 12.29 -8.21 23.97
N TYR A 123 13.38 -7.46 23.92
CA TYR A 123 13.39 -6.12 23.34
C TYR A 123 13.52 -6.19 21.81
N TYR A 124 12.68 -5.41 21.11
CA TYR A 124 12.72 -5.19 19.66
C TYR A 124 12.92 -3.71 19.38
N ASP A 125 13.85 -3.41 18.43
CA ASP A 125 14.12 -2.03 17.99
C ASP A 125 13.13 -1.55 16.94
N ALA A 126 12.53 -2.49 16.18
CA ALA A 126 11.60 -2.18 15.09
C ALA A 126 10.62 -3.34 14.85
N PHE A 127 9.50 -3.00 14.23
CA PHE A 127 8.43 -3.93 13.87
C PHE A 127 8.24 -3.90 12.35
N CYS A 128 8.26 -5.06 11.69
CA CYS A 128 7.87 -5.23 10.29
C CYS A 128 6.47 -5.82 10.22
N VAL A 129 5.65 -5.39 9.26
CA VAL A 129 4.29 -5.89 9.07
C VAL A 129 4.11 -6.46 7.69
N PHE A 130 3.52 -7.67 7.63
CA PHE A 130 3.21 -8.38 6.40
C PHE A 130 1.79 -8.97 6.43
N ASP A 131 1.23 -9.14 5.23
CA ASP A 131 0.09 -10.01 4.98
C ASP A 131 0.61 -11.45 4.75
N ALA A 132 -0.21 -12.45 5.08
CA ALA A 132 0.22 -13.86 5.09
C ALA A 132 0.54 -14.42 3.69
N ASP A 133 -0.03 -13.80 2.65
CA ASP A 133 0.14 -14.17 1.24
C ASP A 133 1.43 -13.60 0.60
N ASN A 134 2.23 -12.86 1.36
CA ASN A 134 3.45 -12.26 0.86
C ASN A 134 4.62 -13.25 0.73
N GLU A 135 5.62 -12.85 -0.02
CA GLU A 135 7.01 -13.33 0.02
C GLU A 135 7.95 -12.13 -0.06
N VAL A 136 9.18 -12.25 0.45
CA VAL A 136 10.11 -11.13 0.53
C VAL A 136 11.46 -11.42 -0.12
N ASP A 137 12.10 -10.38 -0.66
CA ASP A 137 13.46 -10.46 -1.18
C ASP A 137 14.45 -10.82 -0.05
N PRO A 138 15.47 -11.66 -0.29
CA PRO A 138 16.46 -12.02 0.74
C PRO A 138 17.18 -10.83 1.39
N ALA A 139 17.25 -9.68 0.75
CA ALA A 139 17.86 -8.47 1.31
C ALA A 139 16.86 -7.58 2.08
N PHE A 140 15.58 -7.98 2.21
CA PHE A 140 14.53 -7.12 2.73
C PHE A 140 14.87 -6.54 4.12
N LEU A 141 15.20 -7.37 5.10
CA LEU A 141 15.50 -6.91 6.47
C LEU A 141 16.75 -6.03 6.53
N SER A 142 17.81 -6.36 5.77
CA SER A 142 19.02 -5.56 5.72
C SER A 142 18.78 -4.17 5.11
N GLU A 143 17.99 -4.08 4.03
CA GLU A 143 17.63 -2.82 3.39
C GLU A 143 16.71 -1.98 4.28
N MET A 144 15.74 -2.60 4.94
CA MET A 144 14.88 -1.92 5.92
C MET A 144 15.68 -1.40 7.12
N ASN A 145 16.63 -2.18 7.62
CA ASN A 145 17.52 -1.74 8.70
C ASN A 145 18.29 -0.46 8.34
N GLN A 146 18.82 -0.39 7.12
CA GLN A 146 19.51 0.81 6.63
C GLN A 146 18.53 1.99 6.47
N ALA A 147 17.34 1.75 5.93
CA ALA A 147 16.34 2.78 5.69
C ALA A 147 15.78 3.37 7.00
N LEU A 148 15.61 2.56 8.04
CA LEU A 148 15.16 2.98 9.38
C LEU A 148 16.16 3.89 10.11
N SER A 149 17.39 3.97 9.64
CA SER A 149 18.37 4.94 10.17
C SER A 149 18.05 6.38 9.72
N ARG A 150 17.24 6.55 8.65
CA ARG A 150 16.89 7.86 8.08
C ARG A 150 15.43 8.25 8.31
N SER A 151 14.57 7.28 8.57
CA SER A 151 13.14 7.50 8.80
C SER A 151 12.64 6.54 9.87
N ALA A 152 11.81 7.02 10.79
CA ALA A 152 11.28 6.19 11.87
C ALA A 152 10.25 5.15 11.39
N ILE A 153 9.71 5.34 10.18
CA ILE A 153 8.84 4.40 9.47
C ILE A 153 9.20 4.38 7.99
N VAL A 154 9.25 3.20 7.39
CA VAL A 154 9.67 3.00 6.00
C VAL A 154 8.74 2.02 5.30
N LYS A 155 8.31 2.36 4.09
CA LYS A 155 7.55 1.51 3.18
C LYS A 155 8.48 0.84 2.18
N SER A 156 8.28 -0.45 1.93
CA SER A 156 8.98 -1.21 0.89
C SER A 156 8.33 -1.03 -0.50
N ARG A 157 9.01 -1.53 -1.51
CA ARG A 157 8.48 -1.73 -2.85
C ARG A 157 7.59 -2.98 -2.88
N ILE A 158 6.40 -2.87 -3.47
CA ILE A 158 5.47 -4.00 -3.67
C ILE A 158 5.48 -4.41 -5.14
N LEU A 159 5.47 -5.71 -5.40
CA LEU A 159 5.32 -6.32 -6.73
C LEU A 159 4.35 -7.50 -6.65
N ALA A 160 3.63 -7.81 -7.74
CA ALA A 160 2.80 -8.99 -7.80
C ALA A 160 3.64 -10.25 -8.05
N LYS A 161 3.48 -11.30 -7.22
CA LYS A 161 4.17 -12.57 -7.44
C LYS A 161 3.54 -13.42 -8.55
N ASN A 162 2.25 -13.26 -8.78
CA ASN A 162 1.47 -14.01 -9.78
C ASN A 162 1.07 -13.17 -11.02
N ARG A 163 1.85 -12.15 -11.37
CA ARG A 163 1.56 -11.19 -12.46
C ARG A 163 1.23 -11.80 -13.81
N MET A 164 1.68 -13.04 -14.08
CA MET A 164 1.46 -13.75 -15.35
C MET A 164 0.25 -14.68 -15.32
N GLN A 165 -0.41 -14.83 -14.18
CA GLN A 165 -1.46 -15.82 -13.99
C GLN A 165 -2.78 -15.40 -14.65
N ALA A 166 -3.11 -14.10 -14.64
CA ALA A 166 -4.33 -13.55 -15.24
C ALA A 166 -4.17 -12.09 -15.65
N GLY A 167 -5.01 -11.61 -16.57
CA GLY A 167 -5.03 -10.19 -16.95
C GLY A 167 -5.30 -9.26 -15.77
N ILE A 168 -6.07 -9.68 -14.77
CA ILE A 168 -6.33 -8.92 -13.56
C ILE A 168 -5.08 -8.84 -12.68
N SER A 169 -4.37 -9.94 -12.43
CA SER A 169 -3.13 -9.90 -11.65
C SER A 169 -2.04 -9.09 -12.37
N ALA A 170 -2.03 -9.08 -13.71
CA ALA A 170 -1.20 -8.17 -14.49
C ALA A 170 -1.57 -6.69 -14.28
N CYS A 171 -2.87 -6.36 -14.14
CA CYS A 171 -3.29 -4.99 -13.80
C CYS A 171 -2.80 -4.56 -12.41
N TYR A 172 -2.77 -5.45 -11.43
CA TYR A 172 -2.21 -5.16 -10.11
C TYR A 172 -0.69 -4.92 -10.16
N GLU A 173 0.06 -5.73 -10.94
CA GLU A 173 1.49 -5.45 -11.17
C GLU A 173 1.70 -4.04 -11.71
N ILE A 174 0.91 -3.62 -12.73
CA ILE A 174 1.00 -2.27 -13.30
C ILE A 174 0.63 -1.20 -12.26
N TYR A 175 -0.42 -1.45 -11.47
CA TYR A 175 -0.87 -0.56 -10.39
C TYR A 175 0.24 -0.35 -9.36
N PHE A 176 0.88 -1.42 -8.88
CA PHE A 176 1.98 -1.32 -7.93
C PHE A 176 3.24 -0.71 -8.55
N CYS A 177 3.58 -1.03 -9.80
CA CYS A 177 4.66 -0.34 -10.52
C CYS A 177 4.41 1.18 -10.60
N THR A 178 3.16 1.59 -10.89
CA THR A 178 2.76 2.99 -10.90
C THR A 178 2.88 3.64 -9.52
N ALA A 179 2.41 2.96 -8.47
CA ALA A 179 2.51 3.45 -7.10
C ALA A 179 3.96 3.51 -6.59
N ASN A 180 4.76 2.51 -6.88
CA ASN A 180 6.18 2.47 -6.51
C ASN A 180 6.94 3.64 -7.16
N HIS A 181 6.79 3.81 -8.47
CA HIS A 181 7.56 4.78 -9.24
C HIS A 181 7.02 6.21 -9.08
N PHE A 182 5.79 6.44 -9.51
CA PHE A 182 5.24 7.79 -9.62
C PHE A 182 4.66 8.33 -8.30
N LEU A 183 4.35 7.48 -7.33
CA LEU A 183 3.85 7.91 -6.04
C LEU A 183 4.95 7.91 -4.97
N ASN A 184 5.52 6.75 -4.63
CA ASN A 184 6.40 6.61 -3.47
C ASN A 184 7.82 7.11 -3.75
N ARG A 185 8.44 6.69 -4.86
CA ARG A 185 9.79 7.14 -5.25
C ARG A 185 9.86 8.65 -5.50
N ALA A 186 8.84 9.22 -6.15
CA ALA A 186 8.75 10.65 -6.39
C ALA A 186 8.74 11.44 -5.07
N ARG A 187 7.97 10.96 -4.08
CA ARG A 187 7.91 11.58 -2.76
C ARG A 187 9.18 11.40 -1.96
N GLU A 188 9.82 10.24 -2.03
CA GLU A 188 11.14 10.03 -1.41
C GLU A 188 12.17 11.02 -1.98
N ALA A 189 12.17 11.27 -3.30
CA ALA A 189 13.06 12.23 -3.94
C ALA A 189 12.84 13.67 -3.44
N LEU A 190 11.58 14.05 -3.18
CA LEU A 190 11.20 15.37 -2.66
C LEU A 190 11.29 15.50 -1.13
N GLY A 191 11.60 14.42 -0.40
CA GLY A 191 11.54 14.43 1.06
C GLY A 191 10.12 14.46 1.64
N LEU A 192 9.11 14.08 0.85
CA LEU A 192 7.72 13.90 1.26
C LEU A 192 7.48 12.47 1.76
N SER A 193 6.31 12.22 2.36
CA SER A 193 5.94 10.88 2.86
C SER A 193 5.52 9.94 1.76
N ALA A 194 6.13 8.77 1.72
CA ALA A 194 5.60 7.63 0.98
C ALA A 194 4.26 7.18 1.58
N ARG A 195 3.39 6.64 0.75
CA ARG A 195 2.10 6.09 1.20
C ARG A 195 2.32 4.67 1.74
N VAL A 196 1.89 4.42 2.96
CA VAL A 196 1.78 3.06 3.49
C VAL A 196 0.62 2.36 2.80
N ILE A 197 0.85 1.15 2.32
CA ILE A 197 -0.15 0.31 1.66
C ILE A 197 -0.05 -1.07 2.32
N GLY A 198 -1.01 -1.40 3.15
CA GLY A 198 -1.30 -2.67 3.82
C GLY A 198 -0.14 -3.47 4.43
N THR A 199 0.90 -3.73 3.65
CA THR A 199 1.96 -4.69 3.94
C THR A 199 3.36 -4.15 3.62
N GLY A 200 4.42 -4.87 3.99
CA GLY A 200 5.80 -4.56 3.62
C GLY A 200 6.27 -3.20 4.12
N PHE A 201 6.03 -2.88 5.38
CA PHE A 201 6.58 -1.69 6.01
C PHE A 201 7.25 -2.04 7.35
N ALA A 202 8.17 -1.18 7.76
CA ALA A 202 8.83 -1.29 9.06
C ALA A 202 8.71 0.03 9.83
N ILE A 203 8.45 -0.06 11.13
CA ILE A 203 8.33 1.06 12.05
C ILE A 203 9.26 0.85 13.25
N ARG A 204 9.98 1.89 13.66
CA ARG A 204 10.81 1.84 14.86
C ARG A 204 9.94 1.83 16.12
N ARG A 205 10.48 1.20 17.16
CA ARG A 205 9.85 1.10 18.48
C ARG A 205 9.47 2.46 19.04
N ASP A 206 10.39 3.43 19.04
CA ASP A 206 10.17 4.77 19.60
C ASP A 206 8.97 5.48 18.95
N LEU A 207 8.80 5.34 17.64
CA LEU A 207 7.63 5.89 16.96
C LEU A 207 6.36 5.11 17.28
N LEU A 208 6.42 3.78 17.31
CA LEU A 208 5.26 2.95 17.62
C LEU A 208 4.73 3.23 19.04
N GLU A 209 5.62 3.39 20.02
CA GLU A 209 5.29 3.79 21.38
C GLU A 209 4.68 5.21 21.43
N ALA A 210 5.28 6.17 20.69
CA ALA A 210 4.77 7.54 20.62
C ALA A 210 3.37 7.64 19.96
N LEU A 211 3.03 6.70 19.07
CA LEU A 211 1.70 6.60 18.46
C LEU A 211 0.69 5.87 19.37
N GLY A 212 1.13 5.21 20.42
CA GLY A 212 0.29 4.37 21.28
C GLY A 212 -0.01 3.00 20.68
N GLY A 213 0.84 2.53 19.76
CA GLY A 213 0.69 1.29 19.00
C GLY A 213 0.13 1.48 17.58
N PHE A 214 -0.42 0.41 17.00
CA PHE A 214 -1.05 0.47 15.68
C PHE A 214 -2.48 1.00 15.75
N PRO A 215 -2.91 1.92 14.85
CA PRO A 215 -4.29 2.36 14.79
C PRO A 215 -5.21 1.23 14.30
N CYS A 216 -6.44 1.18 14.82
CA CYS A 216 -7.36 0.07 14.58
C CYS A 216 -8.84 0.47 14.51
N CYS A 217 -9.14 1.72 14.16
CA CYS A 217 -10.51 2.24 14.15
C CYS A 217 -11.28 1.91 12.88
N THR A 218 -10.59 1.64 11.76
CA THR A 218 -11.20 1.36 10.46
C THR A 218 -10.68 0.06 9.85
N LEU A 219 -11.21 -0.30 8.66
CA LEU A 219 -10.69 -1.44 7.87
C LEU A 219 -9.45 -1.10 7.02
N ALA A 220 -8.90 0.11 7.17
CA ALA A 220 -7.70 0.59 6.46
C ALA A 220 -6.69 1.12 7.49
N GLU A 221 -6.17 0.22 8.33
CA GLU A 221 -5.21 0.49 9.40
C GLU A 221 -3.93 1.16 8.87
N ASP A 222 -3.56 0.85 7.62
CA ASP A 222 -2.43 1.43 6.91
C ASP A 222 -2.64 2.91 6.58
N ALA A 223 -3.82 3.28 6.12
CA ALA A 223 -4.19 4.67 5.86
C ALA A 223 -4.34 5.46 7.18
N GLU A 224 -4.84 4.82 8.25
CA GLU A 224 -4.85 5.42 9.60
C GLU A 224 -3.43 5.67 10.10
N LEU A 225 -2.52 4.69 9.95
CA LEU A 225 -1.11 4.83 10.33
C LEU A 225 -0.45 5.96 9.53
N TYR A 226 -0.75 6.05 8.22
CA TYR A 226 -0.29 7.16 7.38
C TYR A 226 -0.75 8.51 7.94
N ALA A 227 -2.04 8.66 8.24
CA ALA A 227 -2.62 9.89 8.79
C ALA A 227 -2.09 10.22 10.20
N ALA A 228 -1.83 9.20 11.04
CA ALA A 228 -1.23 9.36 12.35
C ALA A 228 0.20 9.89 12.25
N CYS A 229 1.04 9.33 11.37
CA CYS A 229 2.39 9.83 11.12
C CYS A 229 2.38 11.29 10.66
N LEU A 230 1.52 11.66 9.71
CA LEU A 230 1.37 13.05 9.27
C LEU A 230 0.95 14.00 10.39
N SER A 231 0.03 13.55 11.26
CA SER A 231 -0.43 14.32 12.41
C SER A 231 0.70 14.61 13.40
N HIS A 232 1.60 13.66 13.61
CA HIS A 232 2.79 13.80 14.46
C HIS A 232 3.95 14.51 13.75
N GLY A 233 3.80 14.86 12.46
CA GLY A 233 4.86 15.50 11.66
C GLY A 233 5.98 14.54 11.27
N VAL A 234 5.73 13.25 11.34
CA VAL A 234 6.68 12.20 10.97
C VAL A 234 6.61 11.95 9.46
N ARG A 235 7.77 11.93 8.81
CA ARG A 235 7.90 11.55 7.41
C ARG A 235 8.04 10.04 7.28
N ILE A 236 7.29 9.47 6.36
CA ILE A 236 7.38 8.06 5.99
C ILE A 236 8.37 7.92 4.84
N GLY A 237 9.45 7.18 5.05
CA GLY A 237 10.45 6.88 4.02
C GLY A 237 10.00 5.81 3.04
N TYR A 238 10.65 5.74 1.88
CA TYR A 238 10.49 4.67 0.90
C TYR A 238 11.82 3.97 0.63
N CYS A 239 11.79 2.65 0.68
CA CYS A 239 12.95 1.81 0.38
C CYS A 239 12.68 0.97 -0.88
N GLU A 240 13.19 1.43 -2.02
CA GLU A 240 13.00 0.78 -3.33
C GLU A 240 13.69 -0.59 -3.40
N SER A 241 14.80 -0.78 -2.65
CA SER A 241 15.58 -2.02 -2.64
C SER A 241 14.98 -3.12 -1.75
N ALA A 242 14.20 -2.77 -0.73
CA ALA A 242 13.43 -3.73 0.04
C ALA A 242 12.16 -4.11 -0.73
N VAL A 243 12.02 -5.36 -1.13
CA VAL A 243 10.93 -5.81 -2.01
C VAL A 243 10.05 -6.85 -1.34
N THR A 244 8.75 -6.62 -1.42
CA THR A 244 7.67 -7.53 -1.02
C THR A 244 6.90 -7.97 -2.27
N TYR A 245 6.54 -9.23 -2.35
CA TYR A 245 5.75 -9.80 -3.43
C TYR A 245 4.42 -10.27 -2.89
N ASP A 246 3.33 -9.71 -3.41
CA ASP A 246 1.97 -9.99 -2.98
C ASP A 246 1.26 -10.94 -3.96
N GLU A 247 0.37 -11.79 -3.46
CA GLU A 247 -0.51 -12.59 -4.30
C GLU A 247 -1.78 -11.80 -4.67
N GLU A 248 -1.94 -11.55 -5.97
CA GLU A 248 -3.01 -10.69 -6.46
C GLU A 248 -4.22 -11.48 -6.95
N PRO A 249 -5.43 -10.91 -6.84
CA PRO A 249 -6.63 -11.51 -7.37
C PRO A 249 -6.51 -11.84 -8.86
N ILE A 250 -7.03 -13.02 -9.25
CA ILE A 250 -7.02 -13.48 -10.65
C ILE A 250 -8.39 -13.30 -11.34
N THR A 251 -9.43 -12.91 -10.61
CA THR A 251 -10.77 -12.70 -11.14
C THR A 251 -11.27 -11.27 -10.90
N TRP A 252 -12.10 -10.76 -11.82
CA TRP A 252 -12.76 -9.45 -11.67
C TRP A 252 -13.55 -9.34 -10.37
N ARG A 253 -14.29 -10.40 -10.01
CA ARG A 253 -15.14 -10.42 -8.81
C ARG A 253 -14.30 -10.24 -7.54
N ALA A 254 -13.25 -11.02 -7.37
CA ALA A 254 -12.35 -10.89 -6.23
C ALA A 254 -11.69 -9.51 -6.19
N SER A 255 -11.21 -9.03 -7.34
CA SER A 255 -10.62 -7.70 -7.48
C SER A 255 -11.60 -6.57 -7.11
N LEU A 256 -12.86 -6.64 -7.52
CA LEU A 256 -13.86 -5.62 -7.16
C LEU A 256 -14.17 -5.65 -5.65
N VAL A 257 -14.26 -6.82 -5.03
CA VAL A 257 -14.46 -6.98 -3.58
C VAL A 257 -13.31 -6.32 -2.81
N GLN A 258 -12.05 -6.62 -3.20
CA GLN A 258 -10.86 -6.04 -2.57
C GLN A 258 -10.80 -4.52 -2.73
N ARG A 259 -10.96 -4.00 -3.95
CA ARG A 259 -10.88 -2.57 -4.23
C ARG A 259 -12.03 -1.79 -3.61
N ARG A 260 -13.23 -2.39 -3.49
CA ARG A 260 -14.34 -1.80 -2.75
C ARG A 260 -13.99 -1.61 -1.28
N ARG A 261 -13.35 -2.62 -0.65
CA ARG A 261 -12.87 -2.53 0.72
C ARG A 261 -11.85 -1.39 0.87
N TRP A 262 -10.88 -1.30 -0.06
CA TRP A 262 -9.88 -0.23 -0.07
C TRP A 262 -10.52 1.16 -0.14
N MET A 263 -11.44 1.37 -1.09
CA MET A 263 -12.08 2.67 -1.26
C MET A 263 -12.95 3.04 -0.06
N SER A 264 -13.68 2.08 0.49
CA SER A 264 -14.46 2.28 1.70
C SER A 264 -13.58 2.67 2.89
N GLY A 265 -12.47 1.96 3.12
CA GLY A 265 -11.52 2.27 4.19
C GLY A 265 -10.88 3.65 4.03
N ILE A 266 -10.38 3.99 2.84
CA ILE A 266 -9.81 5.32 2.56
C ILE A 266 -10.82 6.43 2.82
N MET A 267 -12.09 6.26 2.41
CA MET A 267 -13.14 7.25 2.67
C MET A 267 -13.43 7.43 4.16
N GLN A 268 -13.42 6.35 4.93
CA GLN A 268 -13.57 6.40 6.40
C GLN A 268 -12.43 7.19 7.03
N VAL A 269 -11.18 6.80 6.72
CA VAL A 269 -9.98 7.47 7.26
C VAL A 269 -9.97 8.95 6.88
N SER A 270 -10.27 9.29 5.63
CA SER A 270 -10.32 10.68 5.18
C SER A 270 -11.32 11.50 5.98
N ARG A 271 -12.55 10.98 6.19
CA ARG A 271 -13.57 11.67 6.99
C ARG A 271 -13.12 11.89 8.44
N LEU A 272 -12.50 10.89 9.06
CA LEU A 272 -12.09 10.96 10.45
C LEU A 272 -10.85 11.84 10.65
N THR A 273 -9.92 11.85 9.70
CA THR A 273 -8.59 12.42 9.92
C THR A 273 -8.34 13.76 9.26
N LEU A 274 -8.96 14.07 8.10
CA LEU A 274 -8.74 15.33 7.39
C LEU A 274 -9.00 16.58 8.22
N PRO A 275 -10.08 16.68 9.04
CA PRO A 275 -10.30 17.87 9.86
C PRO A 275 -9.18 18.09 10.89
N LYS A 276 -8.67 17.00 11.49
CA LYS A 276 -7.55 17.04 12.45
C LYS A 276 -6.24 17.41 11.75
N LEU A 277 -5.96 16.82 10.59
CA LEU A 277 -4.78 17.10 9.79
C LEU A 277 -4.77 18.57 9.32
N PHE A 278 -5.91 19.10 8.88
CA PHE A 278 -6.04 20.50 8.47
C PHE A 278 -5.76 21.46 9.64
N ARG A 279 -6.32 21.19 10.82
CA ARG A 279 -6.03 21.96 12.03
C ARG A 279 -4.54 21.91 12.39
N ASN A 280 -3.92 20.74 12.30
CA ASN A 280 -2.49 20.56 12.56
C ASN A 280 -1.64 21.28 11.51
N PHE A 281 -2.07 21.30 10.23
CA PHE A 281 -1.42 22.05 9.17
C PHE A 281 -1.44 23.54 9.42
N LEU A 282 -2.60 24.10 9.81
CA LEU A 282 -2.70 25.54 10.14
C LEU A 282 -1.79 25.95 11.30
N ARG A 283 -1.61 25.06 12.30
CA ARG A 283 -0.73 25.33 13.46
C ARG A 283 0.76 25.20 13.14
N ARG A 284 1.11 24.23 12.30
CA ARG A 284 2.49 23.92 11.91
C ARG A 284 2.54 23.55 10.41
N PRO A 285 2.54 24.55 9.51
CA PRO A 285 2.55 24.29 8.08
C PRO A 285 3.78 23.49 7.66
N SER A 286 3.57 22.49 6.81
CA SER A 286 4.67 21.78 6.14
C SER A 286 4.18 21.18 4.82
N LEU A 287 5.08 21.12 3.83
CA LEU A 287 4.78 20.51 2.53
C LEU A 287 4.38 19.04 2.68
N ASN A 288 5.00 18.31 3.61
CA ASN A 288 4.67 16.92 3.88
C ASN A 288 3.22 16.74 4.36
N ARG A 289 2.74 17.61 5.28
CA ARG A 289 1.34 17.56 5.72
C ARG A 289 0.38 17.95 4.60
N LEU A 290 0.73 18.99 3.83
CA LEU A 290 -0.10 19.42 2.70
C LEU A 290 -0.24 18.31 1.67
N ASP A 291 0.86 17.73 1.19
CA ASP A 291 0.85 16.62 0.23
C ASP A 291 0.04 15.43 0.76
N GLY A 292 0.24 15.05 2.03
CA GLY A 292 -0.49 13.96 2.65
C GLY A 292 -2.00 14.22 2.75
N MET A 293 -2.41 15.44 3.09
CA MET A 293 -3.81 15.84 3.09
C MET A 293 -4.42 15.77 1.67
N LEU A 294 -3.68 16.27 0.66
CA LEU A 294 -4.13 16.20 -0.73
C LEU A 294 -4.28 14.75 -1.20
N GLN A 295 -3.37 13.84 -0.82
CA GLN A 295 -3.48 12.41 -1.12
C GLN A 295 -4.72 11.77 -0.49
N LEU A 296 -5.07 12.13 0.76
CA LEU A 296 -6.25 11.61 1.43
C LEU A 296 -7.55 12.24 0.92
N ALA A 297 -7.52 13.52 0.51
CA ALA A 297 -8.68 14.23 0.02
C ALA A 297 -9.02 13.89 -1.45
N PHE A 298 -8.01 13.56 -2.26
CA PHE A 298 -8.19 13.37 -3.71
C PHE A 298 -9.19 12.26 -4.08
N PRO A 299 -9.16 11.05 -3.49
CA PRO A 299 -10.18 10.03 -3.74
C PRO A 299 -11.59 10.50 -3.40
N PHE A 300 -11.74 11.33 -2.37
CA PHE A 300 -13.02 11.91 -1.99
C PHE A 300 -13.53 12.89 -3.06
N LEU A 301 -12.66 13.76 -3.55
CA LEU A 301 -13.01 14.69 -4.65
C LEU A 301 -13.32 13.93 -5.94
N GLN A 302 -12.55 12.90 -6.27
CA GLN A 302 -12.84 12.05 -7.42
C GLN A 302 -14.22 11.39 -7.33
N ALA A 303 -14.63 10.94 -6.15
CA ALA A 303 -15.94 10.33 -5.92
C ALA A 303 -17.13 11.27 -6.21
N LEU A 304 -16.92 12.57 -6.17
CA LEU A 304 -17.92 13.59 -6.51
C LEU A 304 -18.01 13.86 -8.02
N THR A 305 -17.02 13.44 -8.82
CA THR A 305 -16.94 13.72 -10.26
C THR A 305 -18.21 13.35 -11.04
N PRO A 306 -18.86 12.18 -10.84
CA PRO A 306 -20.06 11.83 -11.59
C PRO A 306 -21.20 12.83 -11.40
N PHE A 307 -21.38 13.38 -10.19
CA PHE A 307 -22.43 14.35 -9.88
C PHE A 307 -22.17 15.69 -10.55
N PHE A 308 -20.94 16.18 -10.50
CA PHE A 308 -20.55 17.42 -11.17
C PHE A 308 -20.55 17.27 -12.69
N THR A 309 -20.21 16.10 -13.22
CA THR A 309 -20.31 15.80 -14.67
C THR A 309 -21.78 15.83 -15.12
N LEU A 310 -22.68 15.18 -14.35
CA LEU A 310 -24.11 15.23 -14.64
C LEU A 310 -24.66 16.68 -14.59
N ALA A 311 -24.26 17.43 -13.56
CA ALA A 311 -24.66 18.84 -13.44
C ALA A 311 -24.15 19.70 -14.62
N ALA A 312 -22.91 19.48 -15.06
CA ALA A 312 -22.29 20.14 -16.22
C ALA A 312 -23.05 19.79 -17.53
N PHE A 313 -23.42 18.52 -17.68
CA PHE A 313 -24.22 18.06 -18.82
C PHE A 313 -25.63 18.73 -18.87
N LEU A 314 -26.35 18.71 -17.74
CA LEU A 314 -27.66 19.34 -17.61
C LEU A 314 -27.61 20.87 -17.81
N ALA A 315 -26.46 21.49 -17.51
CA ALA A 315 -26.22 22.92 -17.74
C ALA A 315 -25.76 23.25 -19.18
N GLY A 316 -25.65 22.24 -20.06
CA GLY A 316 -25.16 22.42 -21.43
C GLY A 316 -23.68 22.75 -21.56
N SER A 317 -22.90 22.60 -20.47
CA SER A 317 -21.46 22.90 -20.46
C SER A 317 -20.61 21.75 -21.03
N ILE A 318 -21.19 20.56 -21.15
CA ILE A 318 -20.55 19.37 -21.73
C ILE A 318 -21.47 18.81 -22.81
N SER A 319 -20.93 18.58 -24.00
CA SER A 319 -21.65 17.95 -25.11
C SER A 319 -21.38 16.44 -25.13
N LEU A 320 -22.42 15.66 -25.45
CA LEU A 320 -22.29 14.23 -25.72
C LEU A 320 -21.30 13.94 -26.88
N GLN A 321 -21.17 14.86 -27.82
CA GLN A 321 -20.23 14.72 -28.96
C GLN A 321 -18.76 14.69 -28.53
N SER A 322 -18.42 15.33 -27.41
CA SER A 322 -17.03 15.32 -26.87
C SER A 322 -16.68 14.06 -26.08
N LEU A 323 -17.71 13.26 -25.70
CA LEU A 323 -17.51 12.10 -24.82
C LEU A 323 -16.59 11.00 -25.43
N PRO A 324 -16.73 10.59 -26.70
CA PRO A 324 -15.86 9.58 -27.29
C PRO A 324 -14.40 10.00 -27.30
N VAL A 325 -14.11 11.25 -27.66
CA VAL A 325 -12.75 11.80 -27.68
C VAL A 325 -12.15 11.83 -26.27
N SER A 326 -12.94 12.23 -25.27
CA SER A 326 -12.50 12.27 -23.87
C SER A 326 -12.21 10.87 -23.33
N LEU A 327 -13.05 9.89 -23.62
CA LEU A 327 -12.85 8.50 -23.22
C LEU A 327 -11.63 7.87 -23.91
N LEU A 328 -11.46 8.11 -25.22
CA LEU A 328 -10.30 7.64 -25.96
C LEU A 328 -8.98 8.25 -25.41
N SER A 329 -9.00 9.54 -25.15
CA SER A 329 -7.84 10.25 -24.56
C SER A 329 -7.49 9.71 -23.17
N ALA A 330 -8.48 9.46 -22.32
CA ALA A 330 -8.29 8.87 -21.00
C ALA A 330 -7.76 7.44 -21.09
N TYR A 331 -8.28 6.65 -22.03
CA TYR A 331 -7.79 5.30 -22.30
C TYR A 331 -6.32 5.31 -22.76
N ALA A 332 -6.00 6.13 -23.77
CA ALA A 332 -4.65 6.25 -24.31
C ALA A 332 -3.64 6.76 -23.25
N GLY A 333 -4.05 7.77 -22.45
CA GLY A 333 -3.23 8.28 -21.34
C GLY A 333 -2.95 7.21 -20.28
N SER A 334 -3.95 6.40 -19.94
CA SER A 334 -3.79 5.29 -19.00
C SER A 334 -2.85 4.20 -19.55
N LEU A 335 -2.93 3.88 -20.82
CA LEU A 335 -1.96 2.96 -21.48
C LEU A 335 -0.53 3.51 -21.43
N ALA A 336 -0.35 4.81 -21.71
CA ALA A 336 0.96 5.44 -21.67
C ALA A 336 1.57 5.39 -20.25
N VAL A 337 0.77 5.66 -19.21
CA VAL A 337 1.19 5.55 -17.82
C VAL A 337 1.56 4.10 -17.46
N ALA A 338 0.75 3.11 -17.88
CA ALA A 338 1.02 1.69 -17.66
C ALA A 338 2.35 1.26 -18.29
N ALA A 339 2.56 1.58 -19.57
CA ALA A 339 3.79 1.27 -20.29
C ALA A 339 5.01 1.95 -19.64
N ALA A 340 4.90 3.25 -19.33
CA ALA A 340 5.96 4.01 -18.68
C ALA A 340 6.33 3.41 -17.29
N ALA A 341 5.34 3.05 -16.47
CA ALA A 341 5.58 2.43 -15.17
C ALA A 341 6.34 1.11 -15.29
N LEU A 342 5.92 0.22 -16.21
CA LEU A 342 6.57 -1.07 -16.44
C LEU A 342 8.00 -0.91 -16.98
N VAL A 343 8.24 0.04 -17.89
CA VAL A 343 9.59 0.33 -18.44
C VAL A 343 10.50 0.86 -17.34
N LEU A 344 10.07 1.86 -16.59
CA LEU A 344 10.86 2.51 -15.56
C LEU A 344 11.15 1.58 -14.37
N GLU A 345 10.21 0.69 -14.03
CA GLU A 345 10.37 -0.35 -13.01
C GLU A 345 11.12 -1.59 -13.54
N LYS A 346 11.50 -1.63 -14.83
CA LYS A 346 12.15 -2.77 -15.50
C LYS A 346 11.34 -4.07 -15.40
N ARG A 347 10.03 -3.93 -15.51
CA ARG A 347 9.06 -5.03 -15.39
C ARG A 347 8.29 -5.29 -16.70
N LEU A 348 8.62 -4.55 -17.78
CA LEU A 348 7.97 -4.75 -19.08
C LEU A 348 8.25 -6.15 -19.62
N ASP A 349 7.18 -6.85 -19.98
CA ASP A 349 7.20 -8.18 -20.59
C ASP A 349 6.05 -8.25 -21.59
N PHE A 350 6.27 -8.79 -22.77
CA PHE A 350 5.25 -8.89 -23.82
C PHE A 350 4.02 -9.72 -23.38
N ARG A 351 4.21 -10.66 -22.46
CA ARG A 351 3.13 -11.47 -21.87
C ARG A 351 2.15 -10.64 -21.05
N LEU A 352 2.51 -9.43 -20.64
CA LEU A 352 1.63 -8.49 -19.95
C LEU A 352 0.76 -7.65 -20.88
N THR A 353 0.84 -7.83 -22.22
CA THR A 353 0.09 -7.01 -23.19
C THR A 353 -1.41 -7.02 -22.90
N GLY A 354 -1.99 -8.19 -22.58
CA GLY A 354 -3.41 -8.28 -22.19
C GLY A 354 -3.75 -7.46 -20.93
N GLY A 355 -2.87 -7.48 -19.93
CA GLY A 355 -3.00 -6.66 -18.73
C GLY A 355 -2.85 -5.16 -19.02
N ILE A 356 -1.91 -4.77 -19.89
CA ILE A 356 -1.72 -3.37 -20.29
C ILE A 356 -2.99 -2.84 -20.97
N LEU A 357 -3.56 -3.58 -21.93
CA LEU A 357 -4.80 -3.18 -22.60
C LEU A 357 -6.01 -3.16 -21.66
N LEU A 358 -6.04 -4.02 -20.64
CA LEU A 358 -7.10 -4.09 -19.66
C LEU A 358 -6.98 -3.00 -18.58
N TYR A 359 -5.77 -2.49 -18.32
CA TYR A 359 -5.46 -1.56 -17.24
C TYR A 359 -6.31 -0.29 -17.21
N PRO A 360 -6.62 0.38 -18.35
CA PRO A 360 -7.51 1.55 -18.34
C PRO A 360 -8.91 1.23 -17.78
N VAL A 361 -9.48 0.07 -18.11
CA VAL A 361 -10.77 -0.39 -17.61
C VAL A 361 -10.66 -0.73 -16.11
N PHE A 362 -9.57 -1.38 -15.69
CA PHE A 362 -9.27 -1.65 -14.29
C PHE A 362 -9.22 -0.35 -13.48
N MET A 363 -8.55 0.69 -13.98
CA MET A 363 -8.48 1.99 -13.31
C MET A 363 -9.82 2.74 -13.30
N ALA A 364 -10.59 2.68 -14.40
CA ALA A 364 -11.91 3.30 -14.49
C ALA A 364 -12.91 2.76 -13.45
N CYS A 365 -12.77 1.49 -13.03
CA CYS A 365 -13.61 0.90 -11.99
C CYS A 365 -13.41 1.52 -10.60
N PHE A 366 -12.30 2.25 -10.34
CA PHE A 366 -12.13 2.93 -9.05
C PHE A 366 -13.16 4.03 -8.84
N LEU A 367 -13.54 4.75 -9.89
CA LEU A 367 -14.49 5.87 -9.79
C LEU A 367 -15.87 5.45 -9.25
N PRO A 368 -16.57 4.45 -9.82
CA PRO A 368 -17.83 3.98 -9.26
C PRO A 368 -17.67 3.38 -7.84
N LEU A 369 -16.55 2.73 -7.53
CA LEU A 369 -16.29 2.20 -6.19
C LEU A 369 -16.09 3.33 -5.16
N GLN A 370 -15.39 4.40 -5.53
CA GLN A 370 -15.22 5.60 -4.71
C GLN A 370 -16.59 6.30 -4.49
N THR A 371 -17.38 6.46 -5.55
CA THR A 371 -18.70 7.07 -5.46
C THR A 371 -19.63 6.25 -4.57
N LEU A 372 -19.63 4.93 -4.70
CA LEU A 372 -20.41 4.05 -3.83
C LEU A 372 -20.00 4.18 -2.36
N ALA A 373 -18.70 4.32 -2.09
CA ALA A 373 -18.14 4.44 -0.74
C ALA A 373 -18.52 5.76 -0.04
N LEU A 374 -19.01 6.78 -0.77
CA LEU A 374 -19.59 7.98 -0.17
C LEU A 374 -20.86 7.67 0.61
N PHE A 375 -21.66 6.71 0.13
CA PHE A 375 -22.98 6.43 0.67
C PHE A 375 -23.03 5.13 1.48
N LYS A 376 -22.23 4.12 1.09
CA LYS A 376 -22.24 2.81 1.71
C LYS A 376 -20.86 2.41 2.18
N THR A 377 -20.62 2.65 3.45
CA THR A 377 -19.37 2.27 4.13
C THR A 377 -19.36 0.77 4.41
N GLN A 378 -18.29 0.08 4.05
CA GLN A 378 -18.07 -1.31 4.41
C GLN A 378 -17.46 -1.37 5.81
N THR A 379 -18.05 -2.15 6.71
CA THR A 379 -17.58 -2.35 8.08
C THR A 379 -17.14 -3.78 8.34
N VAL A 380 -17.50 -4.71 7.44
CA VAL A 380 -17.17 -6.13 7.55
C VAL A 380 -16.05 -6.47 6.58
N TRP A 381 -15.03 -7.13 7.08
CA TRP A 381 -13.97 -7.70 6.27
C TRP A 381 -14.47 -8.98 5.59
N HIS A 382 -14.27 -9.10 4.28
CA HIS A 382 -14.57 -10.29 3.51
C HIS A 382 -13.27 -10.97 3.12
N GLU A 383 -13.17 -12.26 3.38
CA GLU A 383 -12.04 -13.08 3.02
C GLU A 383 -11.85 -13.14 1.49
N ILE A 384 -10.60 -13.03 1.05
CA ILE A 384 -10.17 -13.30 -0.32
C ILE A 384 -9.30 -14.54 -0.23
N ARG A 385 -9.71 -15.60 -0.93
CA ARG A 385 -8.94 -16.85 -0.93
C ARG A 385 -7.70 -16.69 -1.77
N HIS A 386 -6.56 -17.01 -1.18
CA HIS A 386 -5.28 -17.09 -1.86
C HIS A 386 -5.01 -18.54 -2.27
N SER A 387 -4.31 -18.72 -3.40
CA SER A 387 -4.01 -20.05 -3.95
C SER A 387 -2.67 -20.62 -3.47
N GLY A 388 -1.90 -19.82 -2.72
CA GLY A 388 -0.57 -20.20 -2.24
C GLY A 388 0.47 -20.28 -3.36
N VAL A 389 0.30 -19.48 -4.43
CA VAL A 389 1.28 -19.40 -5.51
C VAL A 389 2.62 -18.94 -4.95
N ARG A 390 3.68 -19.70 -5.26
CA ARG A 390 5.05 -19.36 -4.88
C ARG A 390 5.71 -18.50 -5.94
N LEU A 391 6.59 -17.61 -5.49
CA LEU A 391 7.43 -16.83 -6.39
C LEU A 391 8.29 -17.78 -7.25
N ALA A 392 8.30 -17.54 -8.56
CA ALA A 392 9.08 -18.38 -9.48
C ALA A 392 10.58 -18.33 -9.12
N SER A 393 11.21 -19.49 -9.01
CA SER A 393 12.64 -19.62 -8.65
C SER A 393 13.57 -18.77 -9.53
N SER A 394 13.18 -18.51 -10.79
CA SER A 394 13.89 -17.63 -11.72
C SER A 394 13.91 -16.15 -11.29
N GLU A 395 12.85 -15.63 -10.68
CA GLU A 395 12.82 -14.25 -10.15
C GLU A 395 13.70 -14.10 -8.90
N PHE A 396 13.74 -15.13 -8.06
CA PHE A 396 14.61 -15.19 -6.90
C PHE A 396 16.10 -15.28 -7.28
N GLN A 397 16.46 -16.09 -8.30
CA GLN A 397 17.84 -16.28 -8.74
C GLN A 397 18.40 -15.10 -9.53
N LEU A 398 17.57 -14.41 -10.33
CA LEU A 398 18.00 -13.23 -11.09
C LEU A 398 18.47 -12.08 -10.18
N ARG A 399 17.97 -12.00 -8.94
CA ARG A 399 18.39 -10.99 -7.99
C ARG A 399 19.60 -11.41 -7.15
N ARG A 400 19.76 -12.69 -6.80
CA ARG A 400 21.00 -13.18 -6.17
C ARG A 400 22.23 -12.84 -7.01
N LYS A 401 22.14 -12.96 -8.35
CA LYS A 401 23.25 -12.61 -9.28
C LYS A 401 23.50 -11.10 -9.42
N LYS A 402 22.58 -10.22 -8.99
CA LYS A 402 22.77 -8.75 -9.04
C LYS A 402 23.31 -8.17 -7.73
N ILE A 403 23.34 -8.95 -6.66
CA ILE A 403 23.81 -8.55 -5.32
C ILE A 403 25.21 -9.13 -5.04
N ALA A 404 25.59 -10.23 -5.72
CA ALA A 404 26.95 -10.75 -5.77
C ALA A 404 27.78 -10.02 -6.86
#